data_fc38208e5e819c5d61308bdd141b0e64
#
_entry.id   fc38208e5e819c5d61308bdd141b0e64
#
_cell.length_a   1.000
_cell.length_b   1.000
_cell.length_c   1.000
_cell.angle_alpha   90.00
_cell.angle_beta   90.00
_cell.angle_gamma   90.00
#
_symmetry.space_group_name_H-M   'P 1'
#
loop_
_entity.id
_entity.type
_entity.pdbx_description
1 polymer ?
#
loop_
_entity_poly.entity_id
_entity_poly.type
_entity_poly.pdbx_seq_one_letter_code
_entity_poly.pdbx_strand_id
1 'polypeptide(L)'
;MKTIFLVDGDNNIGTGLTGVDMLSEHDTVLIFYQKEKGLALNKLKKLCGGTTADVQYIESVRGGKNSIDFQIITELGVLVGKREADYAYVISQDKGYAASIDALQARYAGAFQEVALRPSIESCLQLPFVLRAGDRQELCNALVKEYGSARGCALYNHLKHIFQAPEPEAEKTVKVSRPRRGGRRKKPASPEMEE
;
A
#
# COMPACT_ATOMS: atom_id res chain seq x y z
N MET A 1 -9.63 -11.05 8.59
CA MET A 1 -9.27 -11.64 7.29
C MET A 1 -7.79 -11.94 7.38
N LYS A 2 -7.37 -13.20 7.24
CA LYS A 2 -6.00 -13.61 7.46
C LYS A 2 -5.33 -13.95 6.13
N THR A 3 -4.22 -13.28 5.83
CA THR A 3 -3.43 -13.52 4.62
C THR A 3 -2.10 -14.17 4.96
N ILE A 4 -1.69 -15.19 4.21
CA ILE A 4 -0.39 -15.83 4.36
C ILE A 4 0.42 -15.67 3.07
N PHE A 5 1.64 -15.16 3.23
CA PHE A 5 2.62 -14.98 2.16
C PHE A 5 3.74 -16.00 2.31
N LEU A 6 3.91 -16.89 1.33
CA LEU A 6 5.00 -17.87 1.29
C LEU A 6 6.07 -17.32 0.34
N VAL A 7 7.17 -16.83 0.90
CA VAL A 7 8.19 -16.08 0.15
C VAL A 7 9.36 -16.99 -0.20
N ASP A 8 9.67 -17.07 -1.49
CA ASP A 8 10.81 -17.76 -2.03
C ASP A 8 12.08 -16.92 -1.85
N GLY A 9 12.91 -17.30 -0.87
CA GLY A 9 14.14 -16.59 -0.55
C GLY A 9 15.28 -16.78 -1.56
N ASP A 10 15.20 -17.81 -2.40
CA ASP A 10 16.19 -18.05 -3.45
C ASP A 10 15.94 -17.18 -4.70
N ASN A 11 14.77 -16.56 -4.81
CA ASN A 11 14.31 -15.86 -5.99
C ASN A 11 14.06 -14.37 -5.72
N ASN A 12 15.09 -13.55 -5.91
CA ASN A 12 15.03 -12.06 -5.81
C ASN A 12 14.27 -11.56 -4.57
N ILE A 13 14.68 -11.99 -3.39
CA ILE A 13 14.02 -11.70 -2.11
C ILE A 13 13.76 -10.22 -1.87
N GLY A 14 14.63 -9.33 -2.33
CA GLY A 14 14.46 -7.89 -2.19
C GLY A 14 13.20 -7.39 -2.89
N THR A 15 12.98 -7.82 -4.14
CA THR A 15 11.75 -7.50 -4.88
C THR A 15 10.54 -8.21 -4.28
N GLY A 16 10.68 -9.48 -3.88
CA GLY A 16 9.59 -10.26 -3.28
C GLY A 16 9.01 -9.60 -2.05
N LEU A 17 9.87 -9.04 -1.19
CA LEU A 17 9.47 -8.38 0.06
C LEU A 17 9.03 -6.90 -0.12
N THR A 18 9.02 -6.35 -1.34
CA THR A 18 8.46 -5.01 -1.55
C THR A 18 7.01 -4.97 -1.09
N GLY A 19 6.67 -4.01 -0.23
CA GLY A 19 5.34 -3.86 0.38
C GLY A 19 5.15 -4.61 1.71
N VAL A 20 6.19 -5.26 2.25
CA VAL A 20 6.10 -5.96 3.55
C VAL A 20 5.79 -5.01 4.72
N ASP A 21 6.21 -3.77 4.65
CA ASP A 21 5.95 -2.69 5.60
C ASP A 21 4.48 -2.23 5.64
N MET A 22 3.69 -2.64 4.65
CA MET A 22 2.27 -2.31 4.55
C MET A 22 1.37 -3.38 5.14
N LEU A 23 1.93 -4.49 5.60
CA LEU A 23 1.20 -5.60 6.19
C LEU A 23 0.77 -5.28 7.61
N SER A 24 -0.34 -5.90 8.04
CA SER A 24 -0.93 -5.76 9.36
C SER A 24 -0.59 -6.94 10.28
N GLU A 25 -0.94 -6.82 11.55
CA GLU A 25 -0.82 -7.90 12.56
C GLU A 25 -1.64 -9.16 12.25
N HIS A 26 -2.58 -9.07 11.29
CA HIS A 26 -3.38 -10.22 10.84
C HIS A 26 -2.72 -11.01 9.71
N ASP A 27 -1.63 -10.49 9.15
CA ASP A 27 -0.91 -11.10 8.05
C ASP A 27 0.27 -11.92 8.56
N THR A 28 0.58 -13.02 7.86
CA THR A 28 1.73 -13.88 8.18
C THR A 28 2.65 -13.99 6.98
N VAL A 29 3.94 -13.83 7.19
CA VAL A 29 4.97 -13.95 6.14
C VAL A 29 5.90 -15.09 6.49
N LEU A 30 5.88 -16.15 5.69
CA LEU A 30 6.77 -17.31 5.81
C LEU A 30 7.89 -17.17 4.78
N ILE A 31 9.11 -16.86 5.22
CA ILE A 31 10.27 -16.68 4.33
C ILE A 31 11.10 -17.95 4.34
N PHE A 32 11.10 -18.66 3.23
CA PHE A 32 11.91 -19.86 3.03
C PHE A 32 13.27 -19.46 2.48
N TYR A 33 14.35 -19.88 3.11
CA TYR A 33 15.71 -19.50 2.69
C TYR A 33 16.72 -20.63 2.87
N GLN A 34 17.81 -20.57 2.10
CA GLN A 34 18.97 -21.45 2.25
C GLN A 34 20.16 -20.66 2.80
N LYS A 35 20.68 -21.10 3.94
CA LYS A 35 21.83 -20.46 4.57
C LYS A 35 23.10 -20.53 3.70
N GLU A 36 23.27 -21.64 2.99
CA GLU A 36 24.42 -21.89 2.12
C GLU A 36 24.50 -20.93 0.92
N LYS A 37 23.40 -20.34 0.50
CA LYS A 37 23.37 -19.34 -0.59
C LYS A 37 23.68 -17.92 -0.15
N GLY A 38 24.22 -17.75 1.08
CA GLY A 38 24.72 -16.45 1.56
C GLY A 38 23.62 -15.46 1.95
N LEU A 39 22.37 -15.90 2.06
CA LEU A 39 21.30 -15.08 2.56
C LEU A 39 21.36 -15.07 4.09
N ALA A 40 22.07 -14.10 4.64
CA ALA A 40 22.19 -13.96 6.09
C ALA A 40 20.82 -13.59 6.71
N LEU A 41 20.40 -14.34 7.72
CA LEU A 41 19.16 -14.09 8.47
C LEU A 41 19.03 -12.63 8.94
N ASN A 42 20.14 -12.00 9.32
CA ASN A 42 20.17 -10.59 9.72
C ASN A 42 19.76 -9.65 8.57
N LYS A 43 20.09 -9.98 7.31
CA LYS A 43 19.65 -9.20 6.15
C LYS A 43 18.13 -9.32 5.95
N LEU A 44 17.58 -10.54 6.10
CA LEU A 44 16.15 -10.77 6.02
C LEU A 44 15.40 -10.02 7.12
N LYS A 45 15.87 -10.09 8.36
CA LYS A 45 15.30 -9.34 9.50
C LYS A 45 15.31 -7.84 9.25
N LYS A 46 16.37 -7.32 8.64
CA LYS A 46 16.45 -5.89 8.30
C LYS A 46 15.44 -5.49 7.21
N LEU A 47 15.21 -6.34 6.22
CA LEU A 47 14.21 -6.10 5.17
C LEU A 47 12.77 -6.09 5.71
N CYS A 48 12.51 -6.86 6.76
CA CYS A 48 11.18 -6.96 7.40
C CYS A 48 11.03 -6.07 8.65
N GLY A 49 12.01 -5.23 8.96
CA GLY A 49 12.03 -4.46 10.22
C GLY A 49 10.96 -3.40 10.38
N GLY A 50 10.21 -3.08 9.31
CA GLY A 50 9.15 -2.07 9.31
C GLY A 50 7.73 -2.62 9.37
N THR A 51 7.54 -3.95 9.37
CA THR A 51 6.20 -4.56 9.35
C THR A 51 5.69 -4.89 10.74
N THR A 52 4.37 -4.88 10.91
CA THR A 52 3.66 -5.40 12.10
C THR A 52 3.18 -6.84 11.91
N ALA A 53 3.35 -7.42 10.71
CA ALA A 53 2.98 -8.80 10.41
C ALA A 53 3.81 -9.82 11.21
N ASP A 54 3.26 -11.02 11.39
CA ASP A 54 4.00 -12.17 11.93
C ASP A 54 4.98 -12.69 10.87
N VAL A 55 6.28 -12.44 11.05
CA VAL A 55 7.33 -12.88 10.11
C VAL A 55 8.09 -14.06 10.65
N GLN A 56 8.00 -15.19 9.95
CA GLN A 56 8.68 -16.42 10.28
C GLN A 56 9.76 -16.75 9.24
N TYR A 57 10.95 -17.08 9.71
CA TYR A 57 12.12 -17.41 8.88
C TYR A 57 12.32 -18.91 8.90
N ILE A 58 12.08 -19.56 7.78
CA ILE A 58 12.12 -21.02 7.64
C ILE A 58 13.39 -21.40 6.87
N GLU A 59 14.38 -21.91 7.61
CA GLU A 59 15.59 -22.45 6.99
C GLU A 59 15.27 -23.77 6.29
N SER A 60 15.70 -23.91 5.05
CA SER A 60 15.51 -25.13 4.28
C SER A 60 16.17 -26.32 4.98
N VAL A 61 15.39 -27.38 5.20
CA VAL A 61 15.86 -28.61 5.87
C VAL A 61 16.99 -29.27 5.13
N ARG A 62 17.02 -29.15 3.80
CA ARG A 62 18.05 -29.71 2.94
C ARG A 62 18.33 -28.77 1.78
N GLY A 63 19.58 -28.49 1.52
CA GLY A 63 20.01 -27.75 0.35
C GLY A 63 19.78 -28.52 -0.95
N GLY A 64 19.84 -27.83 -2.07
CA GLY A 64 19.72 -28.41 -3.38
C GLY A 64 18.78 -27.66 -4.32
N LYS A 65 18.76 -28.10 -5.59
CA LYS A 65 17.88 -27.51 -6.60
C LYS A 65 16.41 -27.75 -6.22
N ASN A 66 15.56 -26.73 -6.32
CA ASN A 66 14.13 -26.77 -6.04
C ASN A 66 13.77 -27.17 -4.59
N SER A 67 14.72 -27.15 -3.66
CA SER A 67 14.45 -27.54 -2.26
C SER A 67 13.44 -26.61 -1.60
N ILE A 68 13.57 -25.30 -1.81
CA ILE A 68 12.62 -24.29 -1.31
C ILE A 68 11.27 -24.46 -1.99
N ASP A 69 11.24 -24.71 -3.30
CA ASP A 69 10.00 -24.85 -4.05
C ASP A 69 9.13 -25.98 -3.47
N PHE A 70 9.73 -27.14 -3.22
CA PHE A 70 9.02 -28.27 -2.62
C PHE A 70 8.53 -27.95 -1.20
N GLN A 71 9.31 -27.22 -0.41
CA GLN A 71 8.90 -26.86 0.95
C GLN A 71 7.75 -25.85 0.93
N ILE A 72 7.79 -24.85 0.06
CA ILE A 72 6.69 -23.88 -0.15
C ILE A 72 5.42 -24.62 -0.56
N ILE A 73 5.47 -25.51 -1.54
CA ILE A 73 4.30 -26.26 -2.00
C ILE A 73 3.78 -27.21 -0.91
N THR A 74 4.67 -27.83 -0.14
CA THR A 74 4.27 -28.67 1.00
C THR A 74 3.53 -27.83 2.05
N GLU A 75 4.06 -26.68 2.43
CA GLU A 75 3.42 -25.79 3.39
C GLU A 75 2.06 -25.28 2.88
N LEU A 76 1.98 -24.92 1.60
CA LEU A 76 0.74 -24.54 0.97
C LEU A 76 -0.33 -25.65 1.07
N GLY A 77 0.09 -26.92 0.86
CA GLY A 77 -0.79 -28.08 1.04
C GLY A 77 -1.24 -28.27 2.49
N VAL A 78 -0.38 -27.99 3.47
CA VAL A 78 -0.72 -28.03 4.91
C VAL A 78 -1.76 -26.95 5.23
N LEU A 79 -1.61 -25.73 4.69
CA LEU A 79 -2.56 -24.64 4.88
C LEU A 79 -3.94 -24.96 4.33
N VAL A 80 -4.03 -25.67 3.19
CA VAL A 80 -5.30 -26.18 2.66
C VAL A 80 -6.02 -27.08 3.69
N GLY A 81 -5.26 -27.99 4.32
CA GLY A 81 -5.82 -28.91 5.32
C GLY A 81 -6.26 -28.21 6.58
N LYS A 82 -5.51 -27.22 7.05
CA LYS A 82 -5.78 -26.49 8.28
C LYS A 82 -6.88 -25.45 8.17
N ARG A 83 -7.11 -24.89 7.00
CA ARG A 83 -8.05 -23.78 6.72
C ARG A 83 -7.82 -22.57 7.64
N GLU A 84 -6.56 -22.25 7.90
CA GLU A 84 -6.16 -21.17 8.82
C GLU A 84 -6.02 -19.81 8.13
N ALA A 85 -6.16 -19.73 6.81
CA ALA A 85 -6.02 -18.51 6.03
C ALA A 85 -7.15 -18.34 5.03
N ASP A 86 -7.54 -17.10 4.81
CA ASP A 86 -8.49 -16.73 3.76
C ASP A 86 -7.79 -16.56 2.41
N TYR A 87 -6.55 -16.05 2.42
CA TYR A 87 -5.74 -15.77 1.25
C TYR A 87 -4.36 -16.39 1.42
N ALA A 88 -3.84 -16.99 0.35
CA ALA A 88 -2.48 -17.53 0.31
C ALA A 88 -1.76 -17.10 -0.97
N TYR A 89 -0.60 -16.48 -0.82
CA TYR A 89 0.20 -16.02 -1.94
C TYR A 89 1.59 -16.63 -1.90
N VAL A 90 2.01 -17.25 -3.01
CA VAL A 90 3.39 -17.61 -3.24
C VAL A 90 4.09 -16.41 -3.86
N ILE A 91 5.12 -15.91 -3.20
CA ILE A 91 5.89 -14.75 -3.65
C ILE A 91 7.17 -15.22 -4.30
N SER A 92 7.17 -15.28 -5.63
CA SER A 92 8.31 -15.65 -6.45
C SER A 92 8.14 -15.16 -7.88
N GLN A 93 9.23 -15.00 -8.61
CA GLN A 93 9.22 -14.74 -10.06
C GLN A 93 9.29 -16.05 -10.86
N ASP A 94 9.52 -17.18 -10.19
CA ASP A 94 9.56 -18.48 -10.82
C ASP A 94 8.15 -18.97 -11.18
N LYS A 95 7.88 -19.09 -12.47
CA LYS A 95 6.59 -19.58 -12.99
C LYS A 95 6.36 -21.06 -12.72
N GLY A 96 7.38 -21.80 -12.26
CA GLY A 96 7.27 -23.23 -11.92
C GLY A 96 6.18 -23.50 -10.87
N TYR A 97 5.91 -22.55 -10.00
CA TYR A 97 4.82 -22.65 -9.01
C TYR A 97 3.41 -22.67 -9.60
N ALA A 98 3.21 -22.10 -10.80
CA ALA A 98 1.87 -21.94 -11.38
C ALA A 98 1.13 -23.27 -11.52
N ALA A 99 1.81 -24.32 -12.00
CA ALA A 99 1.20 -25.65 -12.16
C ALA A 99 0.67 -26.24 -10.84
N SER A 100 1.39 -26.02 -9.73
CA SER A 100 0.98 -26.48 -8.40
C SER A 100 -0.21 -25.67 -7.87
N ILE A 101 -0.22 -24.37 -8.11
CA ILE A 101 -1.32 -23.47 -7.71
C ILE A 101 -2.59 -23.81 -8.51
N ASP A 102 -2.48 -23.98 -9.82
CA ASP A 102 -3.60 -24.38 -10.68
C ASP A 102 -4.19 -25.74 -10.24
N ALA A 103 -3.32 -26.72 -9.93
CA ALA A 103 -3.77 -28.01 -9.43
C ALA A 103 -4.48 -27.92 -8.08
N LEU A 104 -4.02 -27.02 -7.20
CA LEU A 104 -4.62 -26.76 -5.91
C LEU A 104 -6.01 -26.10 -6.07
N GLN A 105 -6.12 -25.09 -6.91
CA GLN A 105 -7.39 -24.44 -7.22
C GLN A 105 -8.41 -25.42 -7.82
N ALA A 106 -7.97 -26.26 -8.76
CA ALA A 106 -8.84 -27.26 -9.39
C ALA A 106 -9.37 -28.33 -8.44
N ARG A 107 -8.52 -28.76 -7.47
CA ARG A 107 -8.86 -29.90 -6.58
C ARG A 107 -9.48 -29.46 -5.25
N TYR A 108 -9.14 -28.28 -4.76
CA TYR A 108 -9.49 -27.79 -3.44
C TYR A 108 -10.16 -26.42 -3.52
N ALA A 109 -11.06 -26.26 -4.50
CA ALA A 109 -11.84 -25.05 -4.64
C ALA A 109 -12.55 -24.70 -3.32
N GLY A 110 -12.35 -23.47 -2.84
CA GLY A 110 -12.90 -23.01 -1.56
C GLY A 110 -12.02 -23.28 -0.33
N ALA A 111 -10.79 -23.83 -0.49
CA ALA A 111 -9.82 -23.86 0.59
C ALA A 111 -9.33 -22.46 0.96
N PHE A 112 -9.21 -21.60 -0.04
CA PHE A 112 -8.90 -20.17 0.09
C PHE A 112 -9.93 -19.35 -0.71
N GLN A 113 -10.08 -18.09 -0.37
CA GLN A 113 -10.79 -17.13 -1.23
C GLN A 113 -9.97 -16.83 -2.48
N GLU A 114 -8.64 -16.70 -2.31
CA GLU A 114 -7.68 -16.64 -3.42
C GLU A 114 -6.39 -17.35 -3.03
N VAL A 115 -5.82 -18.10 -3.97
CA VAL A 115 -4.44 -18.58 -3.93
C VAL A 115 -3.78 -18.24 -5.25
N ALA A 116 -2.62 -17.56 -5.22
CA ALA A 116 -1.98 -17.10 -6.44
C ALA A 116 -0.45 -16.99 -6.30
N LEU A 117 0.23 -17.06 -7.45
CA LEU A 117 1.64 -16.68 -7.60
C LEU A 117 1.71 -15.17 -7.85
N ARG A 118 2.55 -14.47 -7.11
CA ARG A 118 2.77 -13.03 -7.27
C ARG A 118 4.26 -12.70 -7.22
N PRO A 119 4.72 -11.67 -7.94
CA PRO A 119 6.14 -11.30 -7.97
C PRO A 119 6.60 -10.56 -6.71
N SER A 120 5.70 -10.00 -5.92
CA SER A 120 5.97 -9.25 -4.68
C SER A 120 4.74 -9.21 -3.77
N ILE A 121 4.96 -8.96 -2.49
CA ILE A 121 3.88 -8.71 -1.52
C ILE A 121 3.04 -7.51 -1.97
N GLU A 122 3.68 -6.45 -2.45
CA GLU A 122 3.02 -5.26 -2.97
C GLU A 122 1.97 -5.60 -4.04
N SER A 123 2.26 -6.54 -4.92
CA SER A 123 1.34 -6.94 -5.99
C SER A 123 0.12 -7.73 -5.50
N CYS A 124 0.16 -8.27 -4.27
CA CYS A 124 -0.96 -8.98 -3.64
C CYS A 124 -1.94 -8.01 -2.99
N LEU A 125 -1.44 -6.89 -2.49
CA LEU A 125 -2.22 -5.99 -1.66
C LEU A 125 -3.34 -5.28 -2.43
N GLN A 126 -3.42 -5.48 -3.75
CA GLN A 126 -4.42 -4.89 -4.66
C GLN A 126 -4.83 -3.45 -4.28
N LEU A 127 -4.00 -2.82 -3.46
CA LEU A 127 -4.13 -1.42 -3.15
C LEU A 127 -3.61 -0.71 -4.40
N PRO A 128 -4.50 -0.23 -5.27
CA PRO A 128 -4.05 0.52 -6.42
C PRO A 128 -3.11 1.61 -5.91
N PHE A 129 -2.07 1.92 -6.65
CA PHE A 129 -1.13 3.01 -6.34
C PHE A 129 -1.85 4.28 -5.87
N VAL A 130 -3.10 4.41 -6.29
CA VAL A 130 -4.06 5.44 -5.90
C VAL A 130 -4.25 5.53 -4.39
N LEU A 131 -4.38 4.40 -3.68
CA LEU A 131 -4.60 4.40 -2.23
C LEU A 131 -3.33 4.64 -1.40
N ARG A 132 -2.17 4.63 -2.05
CA ARG A 132 -0.87 4.94 -1.43
C ARG A 132 -0.47 6.39 -1.61
N ALA A 133 -1.15 7.10 -2.49
CA ALA A 133 -0.83 8.48 -2.77
C ALA A 133 -1.06 9.33 -1.52
N GLY A 134 0.00 9.88 -0.96
CA GLY A 134 -0.03 10.78 0.19
C GLY A 134 -0.37 12.22 -0.20
N ASP A 135 -0.20 12.56 -1.49
CA ASP A 135 -0.50 13.88 -2.00
C ASP A 135 -1.16 13.84 -3.39
N ARG A 136 -1.53 15.02 -3.88
CA ARG A 136 -2.21 15.16 -5.19
C ARG A 136 -1.35 14.77 -6.38
N GLN A 137 -0.05 15.03 -6.30
CA GLN A 137 0.87 14.72 -7.39
C GLN A 137 1.07 13.20 -7.49
N GLU A 138 1.25 12.55 -6.36
CA GLU A 138 1.34 11.09 -6.28
C GLU A 138 0.06 10.43 -6.76
N LEU A 139 -1.11 10.94 -6.38
CA LEU A 139 -2.40 10.46 -6.88
C LEU A 139 -2.49 10.58 -8.41
N CYS A 140 -2.11 11.72 -8.97
CA CYS A 140 -2.12 11.93 -10.42
C CYS A 140 -1.19 10.93 -11.12
N ASN A 141 0.03 10.78 -10.63
CA ASN A 141 1.02 9.87 -11.19
C ASN A 141 0.57 8.40 -11.10
N ALA A 142 -0.03 8.02 -9.99
CA ALA A 142 -0.57 6.68 -9.77
C ALA A 142 -1.70 6.36 -10.76
N LEU A 143 -2.65 7.28 -10.92
CA LEU A 143 -3.77 7.12 -11.84
C LEU A 143 -3.31 7.06 -13.30
N VAL A 144 -2.34 7.88 -13.69
CA VAL A 144 -1.75 7.86 -15.05
C VAL A 144 -1.02 6.55 -15.29
N LYS A 145 -0.27 6.06 -14.31
CA LYS A 145 0.47 4.78 -14.41
C LYS A 145 -0.47 3.59 -14.58
N GLU A 146 -1.58 3.57 -13.85
CA GLU A 146 -2.50 2.43 -13.81
C GLU A 146 -3.48 2.42 -14.98
N TYR A 147 -4.03 3.58 -15.35
CA TYR A 147 -5.11 3.69 -16.34
C TYR A 147 -4.70 4.36 -17.66
N GLY A 148 -3.43 4.77 -17.79
CA GLY A 148 -2.93 5.56 -18.90
C GLY A 148 -3.30 7.05 -18.82
N SER A 149 -2.63 7.89 -19.61
CA SER A 149 -2.71 9.35 -19.49
C SER A 149 -4.14 9.90 -19.59
N ALA A 150 -4.91 9.49 -20.58
CA ALA A 150 -6.25 10.03 -20.81
C ALA A 150 -7.23 9.69 -19.68
N ARG A 151 -7.31 8.41 -19.30
CA ARG A 151 -8.21 7.95 -18.25
C ARG A 151 -7.70 8.37 -16.86
N GLY A 152 -6.40 8.28 -16.63
CA GLY A 152 -5.78 8.68 -15.37
C GLY A 152 -6.01 10.14 -15.05
N CYS A 153 -5.83 11.05 -16.02
CA CYS A 153 -6.12 12.48 -15.83
C CYS A 153 -7.61 12.75 -15.60
N ALA A 154 -8.49 12.04 -16.30
CA ALA A 154 -9.94 12.17 -16.08
C ALA A 154 -10.32 11.75 -14.66
N LEU A 155 -9.86 10.59 -14.20
CA LEU A 155 -10.08 10.11 -12.84
C LEU A 155 -9.48 11.05 -11.79
N TYR A 156 -8.27 11.58 -12.00
CA TYR A 156 -7.67 12.55 -11.11
C TYR A 156 -8.54 13.78 -10.90
N ASN A 157 -9.13 14.32 -11.97
CA ASN A 157 -10.01 15.49 -11.87
C ASN A 157 -11.25 15.24 -11.00
N HIS A 158 -11.73 14.00 -10.91
CA HIS A 158 -12.82 13.62 -10.01
C HIS A 158 -12.36 13.38 -8.57
N LEU A 159 -11.13 12.86 -8.38
CA LEU A 159 -10.66 12.41 -7.06
C LEU A 159 -9.77 13.43 -6.32
N LYS A 160 -9.25 14.45 -7.02
CA LYS A 160 -8.31 15.44 -6.43
C LYS A 160 -8.84 16.17 -5.18
N HIS A 161 -10.15 16.23 -5.00
CA HIS A 161 -10.77 16.85 -3.83
C HIS A 161 -10.64 16.01 -2.55
N ILE A 162 -10.35 14.71 -2.66
CA ILE A 162 -10.12 13.83 -1.50
C ILE A 162 -8.96 14.36 -0.64
N PHE A 163 -7.96 14.99 -1.28
CA PHE A 163 -6.81 15.60 -0.61
C PHE A 163 -6.98 17.10 -0.33
N GLN A 164 -8.20 17.62 -0.39
CA GLN A 164 -8.47 18.96 0.14
C GLN A 164 -8.61 18.81 1.66
N ALA A 165 -7.71 19.44 2.41
CA ALA A 165 -7.97 19.66 3.82
C ALA A 165 -9.35 20.32 3.97
N PRO A 166 -10.17 19.93 4.97
CA PRO A 166 -11.38 20.69 5.23
C PRO A 166 -10.98 22.15 5.38
N GLU A 167 -11.57 23.02 4.53
CA GLU A 167 -11.35 24.45 4.70
C GLU A 167 -11.74 24.79 6.14
N PRO A 168 -10.87 25.46 6.91
CA PRO A 168 -11.26 25.93 8.23
C PRO A 168 -12.54 26.75 8.02
N GLU A 169 -13.62 26.35 8.67
CA GLU A 169 -14.89 27.10 8.64
C GLU A 169 -14.53 28.54 8.91
N ALA A 170 -14.66 29.37 7.89
CA ALA A 170 -14.45 30.81 8.02
C ALA A 170 -15.42 31.27 9.10
N GLU A 171 -14.90 31.56 10.29
CA GLU A 171 -15.65 32.26 11.32
C GLU A 171 -16.35 33.43 10.63
N LYS A 172 -17.66 33.34 10.55
CA LYS A 172 -18.49 34.43 10.07
C LYS A 172 -18.26 35.59 11.03
N THR A 173 -17.24 36.38 10.77
CA THR A 173 -17.06 37.66 11.45
C THR A 173 -18.30 38.48 11.16
N VAL A 174 -19.16 38.53 12.14
CA VAL A 174 -20.30 39.43 12.17
C VAL A 174 -19.76 40.84 11.98
N LYS A 175 -19.94 41.41 10.78
CA LYS A 175 -19.61 42.80 10.52
C LYS A 175 -20.55 43.63 11.35
N VAL A 176 -20.09 44.04 12.53
CA VAL A 176 -20.73 45.07 13.33
C VAL A 176 -20.70 46.34 12.50
N SER A 177 -21.85 46.72 11.98
CA SER A 177 -22.06 47.97 11.26
C SER A 177 -21.80 49.12 12.21
N ARG A 178 -20.69 49.85 12.03
CA ARG A 178 -20.45 51.12 12.73
C ARG A 178 -21.50 52.15 12.32
N PRO A 179 -22.14 52.85 13.27
CA PRO A 179 -23.12 53.89 12.95
C PRO A 179 -22.43 55.06 12.22
N ARG A 180 -23.02 55.46 11.10
CA ARG A 180 -22.61 56.64 10.34
C ARG A 180 -22.79 57.88 11.21
N ARG A 181 -21.70 58.49 11.68
CA ARG A 181 -21.68 59.82 12.26
C ARG A 181 -21.84 60.83 11.14
N GLY A 182 -23.06 61.32 10.94
CA GLY A 182 -23.32 62.52 10.16
C GLY A 182 -22.88 63.77 10.94
N GLY A 183 -22.15 64.64 10.29
CA GLY A 183 -21.66 65.87 10.90
C GLY A 183 -20.97 66.74 9.88
N ARG A 184 -21.77 67.31 9.00
CA ARG A 184 -21.34 68.35 8.06
C ARG A 184 -21.20 69.68 8.84
N ARG A 185 -19.97 70.03 9.24
CA ARG A 185 -19.69 71.39 9.73
C ARG A 185 -19.28 72.30 8.57
N LYS A 186 -20.08 73.36 8.35
CA LYS A 186 -19.76 74.46 7.44
C LYS A 186 -18.59 75.28 7.97
N LYS A 187 -17.68 75.63 7.07
CA LYS A 187 -16.59 76.55 7.26
C LYS A 187 -17.12 77.98 7.28
N PRO A 188 -16.76 78.81 8.23
CA PRO A 188 -17.05 80.29 8.13
C PRO A 188 -16.02 80.96 7.24
N ALA A 189 -16.49 81.92 6.48
CA ALA A 189 -15.71 82.80 5.61
C ALA A 189 -14.83 83.73 6.42
N SER A 190 -13.65 84.02 5.95
CA SER A 190 -12.74 85.04 6.45
C SER A 190 -13.07 86.40 5.80
N PRO A 191 -13.04 87.51 6.53
CA PRO A 191 -13.21 88.81 5.92
C PRO A 191 -11.88 89.32 5.31
N GLU A 192 -12.05 89.96 4.17
CA GLU A 192 -11.06 90.85 3.55
C GLU A 192 -10.81 92.08 4.44
N MET A 193 -9.56 92.43 4.56
CA MET A 193 -9.18 93.80 4.98
C MET A 193 -8.24 94.37 3.96
N GLU A 194 -8.78 95.53 3.41
CA GLU A 194 -7.97 96.49 2.67
C GLU A 194 -6.95 97.17 3.59
N GLU A 195 -5.81 97.42 3.15
CA GLU A 195 -4.95 98.60 2.85
C GLU A 195 -3.56 98.16 2.50
#